data_699ea54d1cb1e5847a4264eba136029c
#
_entry.id   699ea54d1cb1e5847a4264eba136029c
#
_cell.length_a   1.000
_cell.length_b   1.000
_cell.length_c   1.000
_cell.angle_alpha   90.00
_cell.angle_beta   90.00
_cell.angle_gamma   90.00
#
_symmetry.space_group_name_H-M   'P 1'
#
loop_
_entity.id
_entity.type
_entity.pdbx_description
1 polymer ?
#
loop_
_entity_poly.entity_id
_entity_poly.type
_entity_poly.pdbx_seq_one_letter_code
_entity_poly.pdbx_strand_id
1 'polypeptide(L)'
;MSRIVTIHPVKEIHRYGFESTQVYRARIARHLGLDYVHLMSSPQLRSDWKKDLIKLGFLEKELLCVPHSFSDIGHVDLSVKPESLTLAAGDQVELNEDGFVASVTLGDGSGRYYYTKGPFLFEDFKEKELRWYHENGELALEGRFINPFKEPSPVTIFYPEYIYRIGGEIRSEEDLLVKFLARWAKQTDLFIRDQQIVPKPSLWRYMENTDKNYYEVVHENIMRDLRLANMHKTNKYLVASEVLTDTLAKQGYDTKFLPPMFTEKLGQLRKIGPVLDYCLVGHMGEGKNVELVIEAFIELYKRGSKAQITFYGGSEERLAELQNQYDLPPTIHFKGIVNEVPYHLHQCYLSASYTELFANACVEALNQGLLALLSDVDIAHRSNRRWNSVSRNCRWC
;
A
#
# COMPACT_ATOMS: atom_id res chain seq x y z
N MET A 1 -27.39 2.00 -2.70
CA MET A 1 -26.42 1.03 -3.24
C MET A 1 -25.41 0.71 -2.16
N SER A 2 -24.98 -0.53 -2.08
CA SER A 2 -23.92 -0.95 -1.15
C SER A 2 -22.59 -0.39 -1.63
N ARG A 3 -21.73 0.05 -0.68
CA ARG A 3 -20.38 0.53 -0.96
C ARG A 3 -19.38 -0.43 -0.35
N ILE A 4 -18.23 -0.58 -0.99
CA ILE A 4 -17.05 -1.20 -0.39
C ILE A 4 -16.15 -0.07 0.14
N VAL A 5 -15.86 -0.09 1.43
CA VAL A 5 -15.06 0.91 2.12
C VAL A 5 -13.77 0.24 2.60
N THR A 6 -12.66 0.54 1.98
CA THR A 6 -11.35 0.07 2.45
C THR A 6 -10.76 1.11 3.40
N ILE A 7 -10.47 0.70 4.64
CA ILE A 7 -9.82 1.55 5.65
C ILE A 7 -8.31 1.31 5.56
N HIS A 8 -7.58 2.37 5.29
CA HIS A 8 -6.13 2.35 5.10
C HIS A 8 -5.44 3.27 6.12
N PRO A 9 -4.66 2.73 7.06
CA PRO A 9 -4.07 3.50 8.15
C PRO A 9 -2.68 4.08 7.84
N VAL A 10 -2.20 4.04 6.61
CA VAL A 10 -0.83 4.42 6.27
C VAL A 10 -0.72 5.91 5.96
N LYS A 11 0.33 6.56 6.48
CA LYS A 11 0.62 7.98 6.26
C LYS A 11 1.15 8.27 4.87
N GLU A 12 2.00 7.38 4.35
CA GLU A 12 2.66 7.56 3.06
C GLU A 12 2.33 6.39 2.13
N ILE A 13 2.10 6.73 0.87
CA ILE A 13 1.83 5.75 -0.15
C ILE A 13 3.19 5.23 -0.63
N HIS A 14 3.50 4.03 -0.18
CA HIS A 14 4.61 3.27 -0.73
C HIS A 14 4.03 2.32 -1.76
N ARG A 15 4.62 2.22 -2.95
CA ARG A 15 4.16 1.30 -4.02
C ARG A 15 4.44 -0.16 -3.64
N TYR A 16 3.82 -0.64 -2.55
CA TYR A 16 3.92 -2.02 -2.09
C TYR A 16 2.79 -2.88 -2.68
N GLY A 17 2.94 -4.19 -2.61
CA GLY A 17 1.97 -5.13 -3.14
C GLY A 17 0.56 -5.03 -2.57
N PHE A 18 0.37 -4.49 -1.37
CA PHE A 18 -0.95 -4.32 -0.77
C PHE A 18 -1.74 -3.16 -1.39
N GLU A 19 -1.08 -2.09 -1.83
CA GLU A 19 -1.74 -0.98 -2.55
C GLU A 19 -2.24 -1.43 -3.90
N SER A 20 -1.47 -2.27 -4.61
CA SER A 20 -1.92 -2.94 -5.81
C SER A 20 -3.19 -3.77 -5.55
N THR A 21 -3.24 -4.50 -4.42
CA THR A 21 -4.42 -5.26 -4.01
C THR A 21 -5.64 -4.38 -3.80
N GLN A 22 -5.47 -3.19 -3.21
CA GLN A 22 -6.55 -2.22 -2.99
C GLN A 22 -7.07 -1.66 -4.31
N VAL A 23 -6.18 -1.36 -5.26
CA VAL A 23 -6.56 -0.93 -6.62
C VAL A 23 -7.34 -2.03 -7.34
N TYR A 24 -6.92 -3.29 -7.25
CA TYR A 24 -7.68 -4.41 -7.82
C TYR A 24 -9.08 -4.50 -7.19
N ARG A 25 -9.19 -4.32 -5.88
CA ARG A 25 -10.48 -4.31 -5.17
C ARG A 25 -11.39 -3.18 -5.68
N ALA A 26 -10.83 -1.99 -5.88
CA ALA A 26 -11.55 -0.85 -6.46
C ALA A 26 -12.05 -1.15 -7.89
N ARG A 27 -11.20 -1.77 -8.72
CA ARG A 27 -11.57 -2.19 -10.08
C ARG A 27 -12.69 -3.24 -10.09
N ILE A 28 -12.62 -4.23 -9.21
CA ILE A 28 -13.68 -5.25 -9.05
C ILE A 28 -14.99 -4.59 -8.61
N ALA A 29 -14.96 -3.69 -7.64
CA ALA A 29 -16.14 -2.97 -7.19
C ALA A 29 -16.81 -2.21 -8.35
N ARG A 30 -16.03 -1.48 -9.14
CA ARG A 30 -16.52 -0.79 -10.35
C ARG A 30 -17.13 -1.74 -11.38
N HIS A 31 -16.46 -2.87 -11.63
CA HIS A 31 -16.97 -3.89 -12.57
C HIS A 31 -18.33 -4.46 -12.11
N LEU A 32 -18.51 -4.61 -10.81
CA LEU A 32 -19.77 -5.08 -10.21
C LEU A 32 -20.83 -3.98 -10.04
N GLY A 33 -20.57 -2.76 -10.48
CA GLY A 33 -21.47 -1.62 -10.30
C GLY A 33 -21.62 -1.17 -8.85
N LEU A 34 -20.64 -1.47 -7.99
CA LEU A 34 -20.60 -1.05 -6.59
C LEU A 34 -19.78 0.23 -6.44
N ASP A 35 -20.20 1.09 -5.53
CA ASP A 35 -19.38 2.22 -5.11
C ASP A 35 -18.18 1.73 -4.31
N TYR A 36 -17.04 2.37 -4.50
CA TYR A 36 -15.81 2.10 -3.74
C TYR A 36 -15.32 3.36 -3.04
N VAL A 37 -14.83 3.21 -1.81
CA VAL A 37 -14.19 4.29 -1.06
C VAL A 37 -12.89 3.77 -0.45
N HIS A 38 -11.80 4.46 -0.75
CA HIS A 38 -10.50 4.28 -0.13
C HIS A 38 -10.36 5.33 0.98
N LEU A 39 -10.53 4.89 2.22
CA LEU A 39 -10.60 5.74 3.39
C LEU A 39 -9.25 5.76 4.10
N MET A 40 -8.52 6.88 3.96
CA MET A 40 -7.27 7.11 4.68
C MET A 40 -7.58 7.56 6.11
N SER A 41 -7.18 6.77 7.11
CA SER A 41 -7.43 7.13 8.52
C SER A 41 -6.40 8.11 9.09
N SER A 42 -5.18 8.11 8.55
CA SER A 42 -4.11 9.04 8.93
C SER A 42 -4.09 10.30 8.04
N PRO A 43 -3.56 11.43 8.54
CA PRO A 43 -3.44 12.66 7.77
C PRO A 43 -2.56 12.49 6.53
N GLN A 44 -2.97 13.06 5.43
CA GLN A 44 -2.20 13.13 4.20
C GLN A 44 -1.67 14.56 4.03
N LEU A 45 -0.39 14.78 4.32
CA LEU A 45 0.20 16.12 4.33
C LEU A 45 0.70 16.58 2.96
N ARG A 46 0.98 15.65 2.04
CA ARG A 46 1.41 16.01 0.69
C ARG A 46 0.21 16.53 -0.09
N SER A 47 0.38 17.65 -0.78
CA SER A 47 -0.65 18.25 -1.64
C SER A 47 -1.07 17.36 -2.80
N ASP A 48 -0.17 16.46 -3.23
CA ASP A 48 -0.33 15.56 -4.37
C ASP A 48 -0.70 14.11 -4.00
N TRP A 49 -1.04 13.83 -2.74
CA TRP A 49 -1.33 12.47 -2.28
C TRP A 49 -2.41 11.75 -3.12
N LYS A 50 -3.44 12.47 -3.55
CA LYS A 50 -4.45 11.91 -4.45
C LYS A 50 -3.87 11.53 -5.81
N LYS A 51 -2.96 12.35 -6.36
CA LYS A 51 -2.36 12.10 -7.68
C LYS A 51 -1.61 10.77 -7.73
N ASP A 52 -0.86 10.44 -6.68
CA ASP A 52 -0.14 9.15 -6.62
C ASP A 52 -1.13 7.97 -6.60
N LEU A 53 -2.22 8.06 -5.85
CA LEU A 53 -3.27 7.04 -5.82
C LEU A 53 -4.03 6.95 -7.17
N ILE A 54 -4.30 8.09 -7.80
CA ILE A 54 -4.93 8.12 -9.13
C ILE A 54 -4.01 7.48 -10.18
N LYS A 55 -2.70 7.75 -10.14
CA LYS A 55 -1.71 7.08 -11.01
C LYS A 55 -1.68 5.56 -10.80
N LEU A 56 -1.95 5.07 -9.60
CA LEU A 56 -2.10 3.65 -9.31
C LEU A 56 -3.40 3.04 -9.87
N GLY A 57 -4.42 3.87 -10.13
CA GLY A 57 -5.68 3.44 -10.75
C GLY A 57 -6.93 3.60 -9.89
N PHE A 58 -6.87 4.37 -8.81
CA PHE A 58 -8.07 4.86 -8.12
C PHE A 58 -8.73 6.01 -8.90
N LEU A 59 -10.02 6.22 -8.69
CA LEU A 59 -10.70 7.43 -9.14
C LEU A 59 -10.65 8.46 -8.00
N GLU A 60 -10.57 9.73 -8.33
CA GLU A 60 -10.49 10.79 -7.34
C GLU A 60 -11.66 10.77 -6.35
N LYS A 61 -12.88 10.55 -6.84
CA LYS A 61 -14.11 10.42 -6.02
C LYS A 61 -14.09 9.24 -5.04
N GLU A 62 -13.17 8.29 -5.22
CA GLU A 62 -13.01 7.13 -4.33
C GLU A 62 -12.10 7.44 -3.14
N LEU A 63 -11.39 8.57 -3.15
CA LEU A 63 -10.36 8.91 -2.18
C LEU A 63 -10.90 9.85 -1.10
N LEU A 64 -10.83 9.40 0.16
CA LEU A 64 -11.29 10.15 1.31
C LEU A 64 -10.27 10.08 2.45
N CYS A 65 -9.94 11.23 3.06
CA CYS A 65 -9.06 11.32 4.22
C CYS A 65 -9.87 11.72 5.46
N VAL A 66 -9.85 10.89 6.51
CA VAL A 66 -10.67 11.09 7.71
C VAL A 66 -10.38 12.41 8.40
N PRO A 67 -9.12 12.77 8.76
CA PRO A 67 -8.85 14.06 9.40
C PRO A 67 -9.30 15.26 8.55
N HIS A 68 -9.11 15.22 7.23
CA HIS A 68 -9.52 16.30 6.33
C HIS A 68 -11.04 16.48 6.30
N SER A 69 -11.84 15.42 6.56
CA SER A 69 -13.30 15.49 6.57
C SER A 69 -13.89 16.27 7.75
N PHE A 70 -13.07 16.69 8.70
CA PHE A 70 -13.49 17.55 9.80
C PHE A 70 -13.43 19.05 9.44
N SER A 71 -12.70 19.41 8.38
CA SER A 71 -12.76 20.70 7.73
C SER A 71 -13.78 20.70 6.59
N ASP A 72 -14.55 21.77 6.43
CA ASP A 72 -15.54 21.90 5.35
C ASP A 72 -14.90 22.15 3.97
N ILE A 73 -13.60 22.48 3.95
CA ILE A 73 -12.82 22.73 2.73
C ILE A 73 -11.70 21.72 2.49
N GLY A 74 -11.52 20.73 3.37
CA GLY A 74 -10.40 19.78 3.30
C GLY A 74 -10.44 18.80 2.12
N HIS A 75 -11.57 18.68 1.44
CA HIS A 75 -11.76 17.81 0.27
C HIS A 75 -12.07 18.55 -1.02
N VAL A 76 -12.01 19.87 -1.00
CA VAL A 76 -12.21 20.70 -2.19
C VAL A 76 -10.92 20.76 -3.00
N ASP A 77 -11.03 20.84 -4.32
CA ASP A 77 -9.86 20.96 -5.20
C ASP A 77 -9.11 22.26 -4.98
N LEU A 78 -7.80 22.24 -5.29
CA LEU A 78 -6.96 23.43 -5.24
C LEU A 78 -7.46 24.47 -6.23
N SER A 79 -7.74 25.67 -5.75
CA SER A 79 -8.25 26.79 -6.58
C SER A 79 -7.65 28.14 -6.24
N VAL A 80 -6.78 28.23 -5.23
CA VAL A 80 -6.13 29.48 -4.84
C VAL A 80 -4.98 29.79 -5.79
N LYS A 81 -4.96 30.99 -6.35
CA LYS A 81 -3.88 31.47 -7.21
C LYS A 81 -2.84 32.25 -6.42
N PRO A 82 -1.54 32.17 -6.79
CA PRO A 82 -0.46 32.88 -6.06
C PRO A 82 -0.68 34.38 -5.90
N GLU A 83 -1.22 35.02 -6.93
CA GLU A 83 -1.49 36.45 -6.93
C GLU A 83 -2.58 36.88 -5.94
N SER A 84 -3.36 35.95 -5.41
CA SER A 84 -4.37 36.25 -4.39
C SER A 84 -3.84 36.22 -2.96
N LEU A 85 -2.58 35.81 -2.78
CA LEU A 85 -1.97 35.69 -1.46
C LEU A 85 -1.28 37.00 -1.03
N THR A 86 -1.39 37.31 0.25
CA THR A 86 -0.53 38.28 0.91
C THR A 86 0.58 37.54 1.64
N LEU A 87 1.80 37.64 1.11
CA LEU A 87 2.97 36.92 1.63
C LEU A 87 3.84 37.81 2.49
N ALA A 88 4.40 37.28 3.57
CA ALA A 88 5.43 37.93 4.35
C ALA A 88 6.83 37.69 3.75
N ALA A 89 7.80 38.47 4.19
CA ALA A 89 9.18 38.33 3.72
C ALA A 89 9.72 36.95 4.11
N GLY A 90 10.21 36.21 3.11
CA GLY A 90 10.78 34.89 3.27
C GLY A 90 9.78 33.73 3.13
N ASP A 91 8.47 34.00 2.97
CA ASP A 91 7.49 32.97 2.68
C ASP A 91 7.79 32.27 1.35
N GLN A 92 7.63 30.94 1.32
CA GLN A 92 7.86 30.11 0.14
C GLN A 92 6.55 29.47 -0.30
N VAL A 93 6.14 29.72 -1.53
CA VAL A 93 4.93 29.18 -2.14
C VAL A 93 5.27 27.96 -2.99
N GLU A 94 4.60 26.86 -2.74
CA GLU A 94 4.61 25.66 -3.58
C GLU A 94 3.34 25.63 -4.42
N LEU A 95 3.49 25.44 -5.73
CA LEU A 95 2.38 25.33 -6.67
C LEU A 95 2.21 23.89 -7.14
N ASN A 96 0.96 23.53 -7.46
CA ASN A 96 0.69 22.28 -8.18
C ASN A 96 0.99 22.45 -9.69
N GLU A 97 0.84 21.37 -10.46
CA GLU A 97 1.08 21.36 -11.91
C GLU A 97 0.17 22.34 -12.69
N ASP A 98 -0.99 22.66 -12.13
CA ASP A 98 -1.98 23.59 -12.74
C ASP A 98 -1.76 25.05 -12.33
N GLY A 99 -0.70 25.33 -11.54
CA GLY A 99 -0.34 26.67 -11.08
C GLY A 99 -1.16 27.18 -9.89
N PHE A 100 -1.91 26.31 -9.20
CA PHE A 100 -2.60 26.67 -7.96
C PHE A 100 -1.71 26.45 -6.74
N VAL A 101 -1.94 27.24 -5.70
CA VAL A 101 -1.20 27.15 -4.44
C VAL A 101 -1.50 25.83 -3.74
N ALA A 102 -0.49 25.01 -3.55
CA ALA A 102 -0.55 23.78 -2.80
C ALA A 102 -0.19 23.99 -1.33
N SER A 103 0.89 24.75 -1.07
CA SER A 103 1.31 25.09 0.28
C SER A 103 2.05 26.44 0.33
N VAL A 104 2.10 27.03 1.55
CA VAL A 104 2.94 28.18 1.87
C VAL A 104 3.72 27.86 3.13
N THR A 105 5.05 27.79 3.03
CA THR A 105 5.95 27.67 4.16
C THR A 105 6.31 29.07 4.66
N LEU A 106 6.12 29.32 5.95
CA LEU A 106 6.37 30.63 6.56
C LEU A 106 7.85 30.93 6.64
N GLY A 107 8.22 32.17 6.31
CA GLY A 107 9.61 32.62 6.26
C GLY A 107 10.34 32.61 7.60
N ASP A 108 9.60 32.64 8.72
CA ASP A 108 10.14 32.50 10.08
C ASP A 108 10.41 31.07 10.50
N GLY A 109 10.08 30.08 9.63
CA GLY A 109 10.28 28.65 9.89
C GLY A 109 9.32 28.06 10.93
N SER A 110 8.25 28.76 11.30
CA SER A 110 7.31 28.27 12.32
C SER A 110 6.39 27.16 11.83
N GLY A 111 6.13 27.10 10.50
CA GLY A 111 5.23 26.10 9.97
C GLY A 111 4.89 26.26 8.49
N ARG A 112 3.87 25.51 8.07
CA ARG A 112 3.38 25.48 6.70
C ARG A 112 1.85 25.42 6.66
N TYR A 113 1.26 26.26 5.82
CA TYR A 113 -0.16 26.14 5.45
C TYR A 113 -0.32 25.31 4.20
N TYR A 114 -1.31 24.42 4.21
CA TYR A 114 -1.78 23.67 3.03
C TYR A 114 -3.11 24.25 2.55
N TYR A 115 -3.27 24.30 1.24
CA TYR A 115 -4.39 25.00 0.59
C TYR A 115 -5.25 24.04 -0.22
N THR A 116 -6.54 24.37 -0.29
CA THR A 116 -7.49 23.90 -1.28
C THR A 116 -8.23 25.13 -1.86
N LYS A 117 -9.47 25.39 -1.48
CA LYS A 117 -10.19 26.66 -1.74
C LYS A 117 -9.66 27.82 -0.88
N GLY A 118 -8.99 27.49 0.22
CA GLY A 118 -8.34 28.37 1.18
C GLY A 118 -7.35 27.60 2.03
N PRO A 119 -6.69 28.23 3.01
CA PRO A 119 -5.82 27.56 3.96
C PRO A 119 -6.67 26.67 4.87
N PHE A 120 -6.56 25.33 4.75
CA PHE A 120 -7.39 24.41 5.51
C PHE A 120 -6.62 23.63 6.56
N LEU A 121 -5.29 23.51 6.43
CA LEU A 121 -4.43 22.78 7.33
C LEU A 121 -3.15 23.58 7.59
N PHE A 122 -2.78 23.72 8.86
CA PHE A 122 -1.50 24.26 9.29
C PHE A 122 -0.68 23.18 9.97
N GLU A 123 0.56 23.01 9.55
CA GLU A 123 1.57 22.16 10.17
C GLU A 123 2.54 23.04 10.97
N ASP A 124 2.52 22.93 12.27
CA ASP A 124 3.42 23.59 13.20
C ASP A 124 4.70 22.77 13.35
N PHE A 125 5.81 23.28 12.84
CA PHE A 125 7.09 22.54 12.86
C PHE A 125 7.72 22.49 14.24
N LYS A 126 7.46 23.47 15.09
CA LYS A 126 8.00 23.58 16.44
C LYS A 126 7.27 22.65 17.40
N GLU A 127 5.96 22.72 17.42
CA GLU A 127 5.12 21.91 18.30
C GLU A 127 4.81 20.52 17.75
N LYS A 128 5.10 20.26 16.47
CA LYS A 128 4.75 19.03 15.74
C LYS A 128 3.25 18.75 15.78
N GLU A 129 2.47 19.81 15.61
CA GLU A 129 1.02 19.79 15.62
C GLU A 129 0.45 20.10 14.24
N LEU A 130 -0.75 19.57 14.00
CA LEU A 130 -1.55 19.80 12.79
C LEU A 130 -2.85 20.46 13.23
N ARG A 131 -3.25 21.55 12.55
CA ARG A 131 -4.49 22.29 12.83
C ARG A 131 -5.30 22.42 11.56
N TRP A 132 -6.49 21.83 11.56
CA TRP A 132 -7.44 21.96 10.45
C TRP A 132 -8.42 23.08 10.73
N TYR A 133 -8.70 23.87 9.70
CA TYR A 133 -9.56 25.04 9.78
C TYR A 133 -10.77 24.91 8.86
N HIS A 134 -11.88 25.51 9.25
CA HIS A 134 -13.04 25.76 8.42
C HIS A 134 -12.83 26.94 7.48
N GLU A 135 -13.70 27.09 6.46
CA GLU A 135 -13.65 28.21 5.53
C GLU A 135 -13.74 29.58 6.23
N ASN A 136 -14.44 29.64 7.36
CA ASN A 136 -14.54 30.85 8.19
C ASN A 136 -13.31 31.10 9.08
N GLY A 137 -12.29 30.26 9.02
CA GLY A 137 -11.06 30.35 9.79
C GLY A 137 -11.15 29.79 11.22
N GLU A 138 -12.29 29.22 11.62
CA GLU A 138 -12.41 28.56 12.92
C GLU A 138 -11.67 27.22 12.93
N LEU A 139 -11.12 26.86 14.08
CA LEU A 139 -10.42 25.61 14.30
C LEU A 139 -11.40 24.43 14.30
N ALA A 140 -11.22 23.52 13.36
CA ALA A 140 -12.06 22.32 13.20
C ALA A 140 -11.52 21.10 13.97
N LEU A 141 -10.19 20.90 13.94
CA LEU A 141 -9.50 19.74 14.49
C LEU A 141 -8.05 20.11 14.78
N GLU A 142 -7.52 19.64 15.90
CA GLU A 142 -6.08 19.61 16.16
C GLU A 142 -5.61 18.16 16.21
N GLY A 143 -4.40 17.90 15.70
CA GLY A 143 -3.74 16.62 15.76
C GLY A 143 -2.29 16.75 16.18
N ARG A 144 -1.82 15.89 17.06
CA ARG A 144 -0.43 15.82 17.49
C ARG A 144 0.11 14.45 17.21
N PHE A 145 1.27 14.39 16.55
CA PHE A 145 1.99 13.14 16.37
C PHE A 145 2.50 12.63 17.70
N ILE A 146 2.25 11.35 17.97
CA ILE A 146 2.85 10.62 19.09
C ILE A 146 3.65 9.43 18.55
N ASN A 147 4.79 9.17 19.16
CA ASN A 147 5.48 7.91 18.94
C ASN A 147 5.00 6.91 20.01
N PRO A 148 4.18 5.90 19.63
CA PRO A 148 3.66 4.91 20.58
C PRO A 148 4.75 3.99 21.14
N PHE A 149 5.93 3.98 20.51
CA PHE A 149 7.05 3.14 20.91
C PHE A 149 8.16 4.00 21.55
N LYS A 150 8.63 3.60 22.71
CA LYS A 150 9.71 4.30 23.43
C LYS A 150 11.03 4.28 22.69
N GLU A 151 11.21 3.34 21.76
CA GLU A 151 12.38 3.22 20.90
C GLU A 151 11.98 3.31 19.41
N PRO A 152 12.85 3.89 18.54
CA PRO A 152 12.61 3.89 17.10
C PRO A 152 12.54 2.44 16.60
N SER A 153 11.36 2.02 16.19
CA SER A 153 11.16 0.73 15.53
C SER A 153 10.89 0.99 14.05
N PRO A 154 11.37 0.15 13.12
CA PRO A 154 11.00 0.25 11.71
C PRO A 154 9.49 0.31 11.49
N VAL A 155 8.71 -0.31 12.39
CA VAL A 155 7.24 -0.30 12.38
C VAL A 155 6.66 1.10 12.64
N THR A 156 7.33 1.96 13.46
CA THR A 156 6.84 3.31 13.77
C THR A 156 6.92 4.27 12.60
N ILE A 157 7.84 4.04 11.66
CA ILE A 157 8.01 4.87 10.47
C ILE A 157 6.79 4.73 9.55
N PHE A 158 6.21 3.53 9.49
CA PHE A 158 5.09 3.22 8.59
C PHE A 158 3.71 3.45 9.21
N TYR A 159 3.60 3.47 10.53
CA TYR A 159 2.32 3.56 11.26
C TYR A 159 2.38 4.64 12.34
N PRO A 160 2.40 5.92 11.94
CA PRO A 160 2.35 7.02 12.89
C PRO A 160 1.01 6.98 13.62
N GLU A 161 1.04 7.24 14.92
CA GLU A 161 -0.17 7.49 15.68
C GLU A 161 -0.34 8.98 15.95
N TYR A 162 -1.59 9.42 15.91
CA TYR A 162 -1.97 10.79 16.23
C TYR A 162 -2.97 10.79 17.36
N ILE A 163 -2.82 11.78 18.23
CA ILE A 163 -3.86 12.18 19.19
C ILE A 163 -4.54 13.42 18.62
N TYR A 164 -5.85 13.42 18.63
CA TYR A 164 -6.67 14.52 18.13
C TYR A 164 -7.43 15.22 19.24
N ARG A 165 -7.65 16.52 19.07
CA ARG A 165 -8.52 17.33 19.93
C ARG A 165 -9.67 17.90 19.10
N ILE A 166 -10.90 17.64 19.53
CA ILE A 166 -12.13 18.16 18.93
C ILE A 166 -13.01 18.72 20.05
N GLY A 167 -13.35 19.99 19.99
CA GLY A 167 -14.22 20.62 20.98
C GLY A 167 -13.71 20.47 22.41
N GLY A 168 -12.37 20.45 22.61
CA GLY A 168 -11.73 20.27 23.91
C GLY A 168 -11.52 18.81 24.35
N GLU A 169 -12.10 17.81 23.67
CA GLU A 169 -11.92 16.40 23.98
C GLU A 169 -10.71 15.82 23.25
N ILE A 170 -9.88 15.06 23.97
CA ILE A 170 -8.74 14.31 23.40
C ILE A 170 -9.25 12.97 22.91
N ARG A 171 -8.84 12.60 21.67
CA ARG A 171 -9.24 11.37 21.03
C ARG A 171 -8.04 10.70 20.32
N SER A 172 -8.00 9.37 20.37
CA SER A 172 -7.07 8.60 19.55
C SER A 172 -7.45 8.68 18.06
N GLU A 173 -6.55 8.31 17.17
CA GLU A 173 -6.84 8.17 15.74
C GLU A 173 -8.01 7.22 15.48
N GLU A 174 -8.07 6.14 16.25
CA GLU A 174 -9.15 5.17 16.19
C GLU A 174 -10.50 5.77 16.61
N ASP A 175 -10.54 6.54 17.69
CA ASP A 175 -11.77 7.20 18.15
C ASP A 175 -12.22 8.28 17.16
N LEU A 176 -11.27 8.98 16.52
CA LEU A 176 -11.58 9.92 15.45
C LEU A 176 -12.24 9.21 14.26
N LEU A 177 -11.67 8.07 13.84
CA LEU A 177 -12.23 7.22 12.78
C LEU A 177 -13.64 6.76 13.15
N VAL A 178 -13.86 6.25 14.36
CA VAL A 178 -15.18 5.84 14.84
C VAL A 178 -16.18 7.00 14.83
N LYS A 179 -15.76 8.19 15.31
CA LYS A 179 -16.61 9.40 15.29
C LYS A 179 -16.98 9.80 13.85
N PHE A 180 -16.04 9.69 12.92
CA PHE A 180 -16.30 9.92 11.50
C PHE A 180 -17.30 8.89 10.95
N LEU A 181 -17.07 7.60 11.15
CA LEU A 181 -17.89 6.51 10.65
C LEU A 181 -19.33 6.57 11.22
N ALA A 182 -19.49 6.96 12.48
CA ALA A 182 -20.81 7.09 13.11
C ALA A 182 -21.75 8.07 12.39
N ARG A 183 -21.20 9.11 11.76
CA ARG A 183 -21.99 10.10 11.00
C ARG A 183 -22.04 9.84 9.50
N TRP A 184 -21.05 9.08 8.95
CA TRP A 184 -20.88 8.95 7.51
C TRP A 184 -21.26 7.58 6.95
N ALA A 185 -21.05 6.51 7.74
CA ALA A 185 -21.22 5.14 7.31
C ALA A 185 -22.69 4.76 7.11
N LYS A 186 -23.00 4.05 6.03
CA LYS A 186 -24.33 3.48 5.78
C LYS A 186 -24.41 2.06 6.34
N GLN A 187 -25.62 1.59 6.64
CA GLN A 187 -25.83 0.21 7.12
C GLN A 187 -25.43 -0.84 6.08
N THR A 188 -25.57 -0.51 4.80
CA THR A 188 -25.27 -1.42 3.69
C THR A 188 -23.79 -1.42 3.28
N ASP A 189 -22.93 -0.66 3.95
CA ASP A 189 -21.50 -0.60 3.62
C ASP A 189 -20.79 -1.89 4.05
N LEU A 190 -19.87 -2.35 3.19
CA LEU A 190 -18.93 -3.41 3.49
C LEU A 190 -17.59 -2.76 3.84
N PHE A 191 -17.13 -2.92 5.07
CA PHE A 191 -15.87 -2.38 5.56
C PHE A 191 -14.76 -3.43 5.46
N ILE A 192 -13.65 -3.04 4.88
CA ILE A 192 -12.44 -3.87 4.79
C ILE A 192 -11.28 -3.04 5.33
N ARG A 193 -10.71 -3.47 6.44
CA ARG A 193 -9.51 -2.86 6.99
C ARG A 193 -8.27 -3.61 6.49
N ASP A 194 -7.44 -2.91 5.75
CA ASP A 194 -6.13 -3.39 5.41
C ASP A 194 -5.18 -3.13 6.58
N GLN A 195 -4.41 -4.13 6.96
CA GLN A 195 -3.40 -4.14 8.02
C GLN A 195 -3.91 -4.28 9.46
N GLN A 196 -3.31 -5.26 10.14
CA GLN A 196 -3.64 -5.70 11.49
C GLN A 196 -2.54 -5.44 12.51
N ILE A 197 -1.52 -4.64 12.18
CA ILE A 197 -0.31 -4.50 13.00
C ILE A 197 -0.65 -3.96 14.40
N VAL A 198 -1.66 -3.07 14.47
CA VAL A 198 -2.12 -2.50 15.74
C VAL A 198 -3.59 -2.87 15.96
N PRO A 199 -3.95 -3.50 17.10
CA PRO A 199 -5.33 -3.75 17.44
C PRO A 199 -6.15 -2.45 17.48
N LYS A 200 -7.38 -2.50 17.00
CA LYS A 200 -8.30 -1.36 16.98
C LYS A 200 -9.61 -1.72 17.72
N PRO A 201 -9.58 -1.83 19.06
CA PRO A 201 -10.70 -2.32 19.86
C PRO A 201 -11.94 -1.42 19.83
N SER A 202 -11.79 -0.10 19.69
CA SER A 202 -12.92 0.82 19.56
C SER A 202 -13.62 0.68 18.20
N LEU A 203 -12.85 0.48 17.13
CA LEU A 203 -13.39 0.22 15.80
C LEU A 203 -14.16 -1.12 15.77
N TRP A 204 -13.59 -2.18 16.35
CA TRP A 204 -14.25 -3.47 16.44
C TRP A 204 -15.58 -3.37 17.17
N ARG A 205 -15.59 -2.77 18.38
CA ARG A 205 -16.81 -2.54 19.14
C ARG A 205 -17.85 -1.72 18.38
N TYR A 206 -17.42 -0.69 17.66
CA TYR A 206 -18.32 0.10 16.82
C TYR A 206 -18.95 -0.76 15.72
N MET A 207 -18.16 -1.55 15.00
CA MET A 207 -18.65 -2.41 13.91
C MET A 207 -19.61 -3.49 14.42
N GLU A 208 -19.29 -4.12 15.55
CA GLU A 208 -20.13 -5.13 16.20
C GLU A 208 -21.45 -4.52 16.72
N ASN A 209 -21.38 -3.45 17.49
CA ASN A 209 -22.56 -2.79 18.07
C ASN A 209 -23.50 -2.20 17.01
N THR A 210 -23.01 -1.94 15.81
CA THR A 210 -23.80 -1.40 14.69
C THR A 210 -24.15 -2.46 13.64
N ASP A 211 -23.83 -3.73 13.89
CA ASP A 211 -24.05 -4.87 12.99
C ASP A 211 -23.58 -4.59 11.54
N LYS A 212 -22.39 -4.00 11.42
CA LYS A 212 -21.81 -3.69 10.11
C LYS A 212 -20.98 -4.86 9.59
N ASN A 213 -21.04 -5.05 8.27
CA ASN A 213 -20.17 -6.01 7.60
C ASN A 213 -18.74 -5.51 7.62
N TYR A 214 -17.92 -6.08 8.49
CA TYR A 214 -16.53 -5.71 8.70
C TYR A 214 -15.60 -6.90 8.56
N TYR A 215 -14.52 -6.70 7.82
CA TYR A 215 -13.46 -7.68 7.61
C TYR A 215 -12.08 -7.05 7.81
N GLU A 216 -11.15 -7.82 8.33
CA GLU A 216 -9.73 -7.45 8.38
C GLU A 216 -8.93 -8.29 7.39
N VAL A 217 -7.99 -7.67 6.68
CA VAL A 217 -7.14 -8.37 5.71
C VAL A 217 -5.85 -8.81 6.36
N VAL A 218 -5.53 -10.07 6.19
CA VAL A 218 -4.27 -10.68 6.62
C VAL A 218 -3.30 -10.69 5.45
N HIS A 219 -2.33 -9.76 5.47
CA HIS A 219 -1.35 -9.58 4.40
C HIS A 219 -0.05 -10.36 4.59
N GLU A 220 0.26 -10.82 5.80
CA GLU A 220 1.55 -11.39 6.11
C GLU A 220 1.44 -12.78 6.73
N ASN A 221 2.55 -13.50 6.69
CA ASN A 221 2.64 -14.79 7.36
C ASN A 221 2.65 -14.59 8.89
N ILE A 222 1.47 -14.56 9.48
CA ILE A 222 1.23 -14.35 10.91
C ILE A 222 1.94 -15.43 11.76
N MET A 223 2.24 -16.59 11.19
CA MET A 223 2.86 -17.70 11.92
C MET A 223 4.29 -17.40 12.40
N ARG A 224 4.94 -16.39 11.87
CA ARG A 224 6.28 -15.95 12.31
C ARG A 224 6.28 -14.87 13.37
N ASP A 225 5.17 -14.16 13.54
CA ASP A 225 5.09 -12.99 14.43
C ASP A 225 4.03 -13.19 15.50
N LEU A 226 4.24 -12.58 16.65
CA LEU A 226 3.32 -12.43 17.79
C LEU A 226 1.93 -11.85 17.44
N ARG A 227 1.62 -11.66 16.16
CA ARG A 227 0.39 -11.02 15.65
C ARG A 227 -0.85 -11.90 15.82
N LEU A 228 -0.71 -13.24 15.89
CA LEU A 228 -1.82 -14.11 16.28
C LEU A 228 -2.42 -13.73 17.63
N ALA A 229 -1.59 -13.21 18.54
CA ALA A 229 -2.04 -12.70 19.84
C ALA A 229 -2.98 -11.50 19.74
N ASN A 230 -2.92 -10.75 18.62
CA ASN A 230 -3.74 -9.57 18.36
C ASN A 230 -4.98 -9.87 17.51
N MET A 231 -5.16 -11.10 17.02
CA MET A 231 -6.34 -11.51 16.30
C MET A 231 -7.48 -11.86 17.25
N HIS A 232 -8.65 -11.28 17.02
CA HIS A 232 -9.83 -11.54 17.84
C HIS A 232 -10.71 -12.60 17.18
N LYS A 233 -11.10 -13.65 17.91
CA LYS A 233 -11.89 -14.75 17.33
C LYS A 233 -13.30 -14.38 16.87
N THR A 234 -13.80 -13.24 17.32
CA THR A 234 -15.11 -12.70 16.90
C THR A 234 -15.06 -11.93 15.59
N ASN A 235 -13.84 -11.58 15.10
CA ASN A 235 -13.68 -10.84 13.86
C ASN A 235 -13.66 -11.77 12.64
N LYS A 236 -14.04 -11.21 11.49
CA LYS A 236 -13.99 -11.87 10.19
C LYS A 236 -12.72 -11.45 9.47
N TYR A 237 -12.04 -12.41 8.86
CA TYR A 237 -10.75 -12.19 8.21
C TYR A 237 -10.78 -12.56 6.73
N LEU A 238 -10.19 -11.71 5.91
CA LEU A 238 -9.88 -11.98 4.51
C LEU A 238 -8.39 -12.30 4.41
N VAL A 239 -8.06 -13.44 3.87
CA VAL A 239 -6.69 -13.97 3.87
C VAL A 239 -6.22 -14.16 2.44
N ALA A 240 -5.04 -13.64 2.12
CA ALA A 240 -4.47 -13.69 0.77
C ALA A 240 -3.93 -15.08 0.35
N SER A 241 -3.95 -16.08 1.24
CA SER A 241 -3.45 -17.43 1.01
C SER A 241 -4.48 -18.47 1.40
N GLU A 242 -4.80 -19.42 0.53
CA GLU A 242 -5.70 -20.55 0.83
C GLU A 242 -5.19 -21.38 2.01
N VAL A 243 -3.88 -21.66 2.04
CA VAL A 243 -3.27 -22.46 3.12
C VAL A 243 -3.35 -21.79 4.47
N LEU A 244 -3.09 -20.47 4.50
CA LEU A 244 -3.21 -19.70 5.73
C LEU A 244 -4.67 -19.58 6.15
N THR A 245 -5.60 -19.43 5.21
CA THR A 245 -7.05 -19.46 5.47
C THR A 245 -7.46 -20.74 6.18
N ASP A 246 -7.08 -21.89 5.64
CA ASP A 246 -7.39 -23.20 6.22
C ASP A 246 -6.73 -23.39 7.59
N THR A 247 -5.49 -22.90 7.75
CA THR A 247 -4.74 -22.99 9.01
C THR A 247 -5.41 -22.19 10.10
N LEU A 248 -5.81 -20.95 9.83
CA LEU A 248 -6.51 -20.09 10.78
C LEU A 248 -7.93 -20.60 11.08
N ALA A 249 -8.64 -21.11 10.07
CA ALA A 249 -9.96 -21.73 10.28
C ALA A 249 -9.89 -22.92 11.24
N LYS A 250 -8.87 -23.78 11.13
CA LYS A 250 -8.63 -24.89 12.07
C LYS A 250 -8.33 -24.43 13.50
N GLN A 251 -7.83 -23.19 13.66
CA GLN A 251 -7.61 -22.55 14.96
C GLN A 251 -8.85 -21.83 15.50
N GLY A 252 -9.98 -21.88 14.78
CA GLY A 252 -11.27 -21.30 15.18
C GLY A 252 -11.46 -19.83 14.81
N TYR A 253 -10.73 -19.30 13.84
CA TYR A 253 -10.97 -17.97 13.28
C TYR A 253 -11.96 -18.03 12.12
N ASP A 254 -12.84 -17.01 12.00
CA ASP A 254 -13.72 -16.85 10.83
C ASP A 254 -12.90 -16.25 9.69
N THR A 255 -12.46 -17.09 8.77
CA THR A 255 -11.56 -16.71 7.68
C THR A 255 -12.15 -17.04 6.32
N LYS A 256 -11.91 -16.16 5.36
CA LYS A 256 -12.23 -16.38 3.94
C LYS A 256 -11.01 -16.08 3.09
N PHE A 257 -10.75 -16.93 2.10
CA PHE A 257 -9.74 -16.64 1.10
C PHE A 257 -10.21 -15.49 0.19
N LEU A 258 -9.36 -14.49 0.06
CA LEU A 258 -9.52 -13.39 -0.91
C LEU A 258 -8.21 -13.24 -1.68
N PRO A 259 -8.15 -13.65 -2.95
CA PRO A 259 -6.95 -13.41 -3.75
C PRO A 259 -6.68 -11.90 -3.84
N PRO A 260 -5.42 -11.47 -3.64
CA PRO A 260 -5.08 -10.05 -3.67
C PRO A 260 -5.19 -9.43 -5.05
N MET A 261 -5.22 -10.23 -6.09
CA MET A 261 -5.47 -9.76 -7.45
C MET A 261 -6.39 -10.72 -8.20
N PHE A 262 -7.10 -10.16 -9.17
CA PHE A 262 -7.99 -10.87 -10.06
C PHE A 262 -7.57 -10.60 -11.50
N THR A 263 -7.68 -11.60 -12.36
CA THR A 263 -7.43 -11.48 -13.79
C THR A 263 -8.53 -12.19 -14.55
N GLU A 264 -9.11 -11.52 -15.52
CA GLU A 264 -10.19 -12.07 -16.35
C GLU A 264 -9.70 -13.17 -17.28
N LYS A 265 -8.46 -13.09 -17.73
CA LYS A 265 -7.83 -14.06 -18.62
C LYS A 265 -6.37 -14.26 -18.25
N LEU A 266 -5.95 -15.51 -18.19
CA LEU A 266 -4.52 -15.85 -18.24
C LEU A 266 -3.94 -15.52 -19.59
N GLY A 267 -2.77 -14.92 -19.60
CA GLY A 267 -1.98 -14.77 -20.80
C GLY A 267 -1.72 -16.15 -21.43
N GLN A 268 -1.78 -16.23 -22.74
CA GLN A 268 -1.32 -17.43 -23.42
C GLN A 268 0.19 -17.52 -23.29
N LEU A 269 0.69 -18.69 -22.90
CA LEU A 269 2.12 -18.95 -22.89
C LEU A 269 2.71 -18.61 -24.27
N ARG A 270 3.72 -17.76 -24.25
CA ARG A 270 4.45 -17.44 -25.48
C ARG A 270 5.20 -18.68 -25.93
N LYS A 271 5.19 -18.97 -27.22
CA LYS A 271 6.11 -19.96 -27.81
C LYS A 271 7.52 -19.37 -27.68
N ILE A 272 8.32 -19.94 -26.81
CA ILE A 272 9.71 -19.54 -26.58
C ILE A 272 10.63 -20.69 -26.96
N GLY A 273 11.79 -20.32 -27.53
CA GLY A 273 12.95 -21.21 -27.66
C GLY A 273 13.63 -21.42 -26.27
N PRO A 274 14.93 -21.62 -26.23
CA PRO A 274 15.66 -21.64 -24.96
C PRO A 274 15.37 -20.38 -24.15
N VAL A 275 15.08 -20.55 -22.84
CA VAL A 275 14.85 -19.42 -21.93
C VAL A 275 16.19 -18.78 -21.59
N LEU A 276 16.39 -17.56 -22.07
CA LEU A 276 17.63 -16.81 -21.88
C LEU A 276 17.40 -15.46 -21.20
N ASP A 277 16.16 -15.01 -21.09
CA ASP A 277 15.83 -13.70 -20.54
C ASP A 277 14.88 -13.82 -19.37
N TYR A 278 15.36 -13.43 -18.18
CA TYR A 278 14.68 -13.57 -16.92
C TYR A 278 14.40 -12.20 -16.30
N CYS A 279 13.34 -12.10 -15.50
CA CYS A 279 13.12 -10.96 -14.62
C CYS A 279 12.79 -11.40 -13.20
N LEU A 280 13.23 -10.60 -12.23
CA LEU A 280 12.85 -10.67 -10.82
C LEU A 280 12.23 -9.32 -10.44
N VAL A 281 11.06 -9.34 -9.80
CA VAL A 281 10.31 -8.13 -9.46
C VAL A 281 9.95 -8.12 -7.99
N GLY A 282 10.28 -7.05 -7.28
CA GLY A 282 9.92 -6.86 -5.88
C GLY A 282 10.90 -5.97 -5.12
N HIS A 283 10.65 -5.79 -3.82
CA HIS A 283 11.65 -5.17 -2.95
C HIS A 283 12.84 -6.12 -2.78
N MET A 284 14.06 -5.62 -2.89
CA MET A 284 15.29 -6.44 -2.86
C MET A 284 15.76 -6.76 -1.43
N GLY A 285 14.82 -6.99 -0.49
CA GLY A 285 15.12 -7.35 0.89
C GLY A 285 15.47 -8.83 1.05
N GLU A 286 15.99 -9.20 2.24
CA GLU A 286 16.46 -10.56 2.57
C GLU A 286 15.42 -11.67 2.26
N GLY A 287 14.13 -11.40 2.49
CA GLY A 287 13.07 -12.37 2.22
C GLY A 287 12.95 -12.81 0.75
N LYS A 288 13.47 -12.00 -0.19
CA LYS A 288 13.47 -12.29 -1.63
C LYS A 288 14.67 -13.12 -2.08
N ASN A 289 15.68 -13.29 -1.22
CA ASN A 289 16.86 -14.11 -1.50
C ASN A 289 17.54 -13.75 -2.84
N VAL A 290 17.71 -12.43 -3.05
CA VAL A 290 18.20 -11.86 -4.31
C VAL A 290 19.66 -12.26 -4.54
N GLU A 291 20.43 -12.36 -3.47
CA GLU A 291 21.85 -12.76 -3.47
C GLU A 291 22.04 -14.12 -4.13
N LEU A 292 21.21 -15.11 -3.78
CA LEU A 292 21.27 -16.45 -4.41
C LEU A 292 21.05 -16.37 -5.92
N VAL A 293 20.12 -15.50 -6.36
CA VAL A 293 19.84 -15.32 -7.78
C VAL A 293 21.03 -14.67 -8.50
N ILE A 294 21.63 -13.66 -7.89
CA ILE A 294 22.85 -13.00 -8.42
C ILE A 294 23.97 -14.02 -8.57
N GLU A 295 24.27 -14.79 -7.52
CA GLU A 295 25.33 -15.81 -7.52
C GLU A 295 25.09 -16.88 -8.60
N ALA A 296 23.85 -17.32 -8.77
CA ALA A 296 23.50 -18.28 -9.81
C ALA A 296 23.74 -17.72 -11.23
N PHE A 297 23.42 -16.46 -11.48
CA PHE A 297 23.68 -15.85 -12.81
C PHE A 297 25.14 -15.53 -13.04
N ILE A 298 25.93 -15.19 -12.01
CA ILE A 298 27.39 -15.10 -12.09
C ILE A 298 27.97 -16.46 -12.51
N GLU A 299 27.53 -17.54 -11.87
CA GLU A 299 28.00 -18.88 -12.21
C GLU A 299 27.59 -19.33 -13.62
N LEU A 300 26.36 -19.03 -14.05
CA LEU A 300 25.92 -19.26 -15.42
C LEU A 300 26.82 -18.52 -16.44
N TYR A 301 27.15 -17.26 -16.17
CA TYR A 301 28.03 -16.48 -17.02
C TYR A 301 29.43 -17.09 -17.12
N LYS A 302 30.02 -17.51 -15.98
CA LYS A 302 31.33 -18.20 -15.95
C LYS A 302 31.34 -19.48 -16.77
N ARG A 303 30.21 -20.16 -16.86
CA ARG A 303 30.04 -21.38 -17.71
C ARG A 303 29.76 -21.06 -19.17
N GLY A 304 29.80 -19.80 -19.57
CA GLY A 304 29.55 -19.37 -20.95
C GLY A 304 28.08 -19.30 -21.36
N SER A 305 27.15 -19.34 -20.42
CA SER A 305 25.72 -19.13 -20.68
C SER A 305 25.45 -17.69 -21.14
N LYS A 306 24.50 -17.54 -22.06
CA LYS A 306 23.97 -16.22 -22.50
C LYS A 306 22.73 -15.79 -21.73
N ALA A 307 22.36 -16.53 -20.66
CA ALA A 307 21.22 -16.18 -19.84
C ALA A 307 21.45 -14.82 -19.14
N GLN A 308 20.46 -13.98 -19.19
CA GLN A 308 20.47 -12.66 -18.54
C GLN A 308 19.29 -12.49 -17.60
N ILE A 309 19.46 -11.63 -16.58
CA ILE A 309 18.41 -11.31 -15.63
C ILE A 309 18.33 -9.81 -15.39
N THR A 310 17.07 -9.33 -15.31
CA THR A 310 16.78 -7.94 -14.95
C THR A 310 16.00 -7.89 -13.64
N PHE A 311 16.50 -7.11 -12.70
CA PHE A 311 15.88 -6.86 -11.40
C PHE A 311 15.10 -5.54 -11.45
N TYR A 312 13.81 -5.60 -11.08
CA TYR A 312 12.90 -4.47 -10.95
C TYR A 312 12.48 -4.27 -9.51
N GLY A 313 12.64 -3.06 -8.97
CA GLY A 313 12.36 -2.69 -7.59
C GLY A 313 13.63 -2.52 -6.76
N GLY A 314 13.47 -2.43 -5.43
CA GLY A 314 14.56 -2.08 -4.51
C GLY A 314 14.82 -0.58 -4.43
N SER A 315 15.29 -0.10 -3.25
CA SER A 315 15.76 1.27 -3.11
C SER A 315 17.12 1.47 -3.79
N GLU A 316 17.46 2.72 -4.10
CA GLU A 316 18.74 3.06 -4.73
C GLU A 316 19.92 2.60 -3.87
N GLU A 317 19.81 2.77 -2.54
CA GLU A 317 20.85 2.34 -1.59
C GLU A 317 21.05 0.82 -1.65
N ARG A 318 19.93 0.05 -1.63
CA ARG A 318 20.00 -1.41 -1.67
C ARG A 318 20.58 -1.93 -2.99
N LEU A 319 20.23 -1.30 -4.10
CA LEU A 319 20.78 -1.67 -5.39
C LEU A 319 22.28 -1.34 -5.48
N ALA A 320 22.71 -0.20 -4.93
CA ALA A 320 24.11 0.17 -4.84
C ALA A 320 24.91 -0.82 -3.96
N GLU A 321 24.36 -1.26 -2.82
CA GLU A 321 24.96 -2.30 -1.99
C GLU A 321 25.21 -3.59 -2.79
N LEU A 322 24.19 -4.10 -3.48
CA LEU A 322 24.28 -5.32 -4.28
C LEU A 322 25.30 -5.17 -5.41
N GLN A 323 25.33 -4.02 -6.08
CA GLN A 323 26.29 -3.73 -7.15
C GLN A 323 27.75 -3.66 -6.63
N ASN A 324 27.95 -3.17 -5.41
CA ASN A 324 29.29 -3.09 -4.80
C ASN A 324 29.73 -4.43 -4.20
N GLN A 325 28.80 -5.28 -3.79
CA GLN A 325 29.09 -6.56 -3.16
C GLN A 325 29.59 -7.62 -4.14
N TYR A 326 29.17 -7.56 -5.41
CA TYR A 326 29.44 -8.57 -6.42
C TYR A 326 30.15 -7.99 -7.64
N ASP A 327 31.10 -8.78 -8.21
CA ASP A 327 31.65 -8.51 -9.55
C ASP A 327 30.64 -8.97 -10.61
N LEU A 328 29.75 -8.03 -10.99
CA LEU A 328 28.57 -8.33 -11.81
C LEU A 328 28.92 -8.48 -13.29
N PRO A 329 28.60 -9.61 -13.92
CA PRO A 329 28.76 -9.75 -15.37
C PRO A 329 27.74 -8.87 -16.12
N PRO A 330 27.98 -8.59 -17.41
CA PRO A 330 27.10 -7.74 -18.23
C PRO A 330 25.69 -8.34 -18.48
N THR A 331 25.43 -9.54 -18.00
CA THR A 331 24.14 -10.24 -18.09
C THR A 331 23.22 -9.99 -16.88
N ILE A 332 23.65 -9.24 -15.90
CA ILE A 332 22.86 -8.87 -14.73
C ILE A 332 22.55 -7.37 -14.78
N HIS A 333 21.25 -7.04 -14.75
CA HIS A 333 20.77 -5.67 -14.88
C HIS A 333 19.89 -5.27 -13.70
N PHE A 334 20.11 -4.06 -13.16
CA PHE A 334 19.25 -3.44 -12.15
C PHE A 334 18.53 -2.23 -12.75
N LYS A 335 17.21 -2.18 -12.65
CA LYS A 335 16.36 -1.10 -13.18
C LYS A 335 15.69 -0.27 -12.09
N GLY A 336 15.82 -0.68 -10.81
CA GLY A 336 15.17 0.02 -9.72
C GLY A 336 13.64 -0.01 -9.81
N ILE A 337 13.00 0.95 -9.17
CA ILE A 337 11.55 1.10 -9.17
C ILE A 337 11.10 1.69 -10.50
N VAL A 338 10.20 1.00 -11.18
CA VAL A 338 9.62 1.43 -12.47
C VAL A 338 8.11 1.62 -12.33
N ASN A 339 7.53 2.48 -13.16
CA ASN A 339 6.07 2.70 -13.15
C ASN A 339 5.31 1.46 -13.61
N GLU A 340 5.82 0.77 -14.61
CA GLU A 340 5.27 -0.46 -15.16
C GLU A 340 6.42 -1.41 -15.51
N VAL A 341 6.31 -2.66 -15.05
CA VAL A 341 7.32 -3.68 -15.39
C VAL A 341 7.08 -4.15 -16.82
N PRO A 342 8.09 -4.05 -17.72
CA PRO A 342 7.93 -4.44 -19.11
C PRO A 342 8.06 -5.96 -19.29
N TYR A 343 7.13 -6.72 -18.71
CA TYR A 343 7.14 -8.19 -18.77
C TYR A 343 7.22 -8.73 -20.21
N HIS A 344 6.71 -7.97 -21.20
CA HIS A 344 6.76 -8.36 -22.61
C HIS A 344 8.18 -8.50 -23.17
N LEU A 345 9.19 -7.91 -22.52
CA LEU A 345 10.60 -8.02 -22.90
C LEU A 345 11.26 -9.29 -22.37
N HIS A 346 10.62 -9.99 -21.43
CA HIS A 346 11.20 -11.15 -20.74
C HIS A 346 10.51 -12.45 -21.12
N GLN A 347 11.15 -13.57 -20.81
CA GLN A 347 10.66 -14.92 -21.11
C GLN A 347 10.21 -15.65 -19.84
N CYS A 348 10.89 -15.39 -18.71
CA CYS A 348 10.67 -16.08 -17.46
C CYS A 348 10.72 -15.11 -16.27
N TYR A 349 9.73 -15.21 -15.42
CA TYR A 349 9.75 -14.62 -14.07
C TYR A 349 10.45 -15.57 -13.12
N LEU A 350 11.40 -15.05 -12.33
CA LEU A 350 12.15 -15.82 -11.34
C LEU A 350 11.92 -15.27 -9.94
N SER A 351 11.67 -16.16 -8.97
CA SER A 351 11.64 -15.81 -7.55
C SER A 351 12.29 -16.90 -6.71
N ALA A 352 13.29 -16.49 -5.93
CA ALA A 352 13.96 -17.35 -4.96
C ALA A 352 13.52 -17.05 -3.51
N SER A 353 12.38 -16.40 -3.32
CA SER A 353 11.85 -15.96 -2.03
C SER A 353 11.78 -17.11 -1.01
N TYR A 354 12.15 -16.83 0.24
CA TYR A 354 11.96 -17.77 1.35
C TYR A 354 10.50 -17.88 1.80
N THR A 355 9.71 -16.83 1.57
CA THR A 355 8.29 -16.80 1.93
C THR A 355 7.52 -15.97 0.93
N GLU A 356 6.33 -16.42 0.56
CA GLU A 356 5.39 -15.69 -0.26
C GLU A 356 3.96 -16.01 0.19
N LEU A 357 3.09 -14.98 0.27
CA LEU A 357 1.67 -15.20 0.50
C LEU A 357 0.92 -15.45 -0.80
N PHE A 358 1.18 -14.65 -1.83
CA PHE A 358 0.48 -14.74 -3.10
C PHE A 358 1.35 -14.52 -4.33
N ALA A 359 2.52 -13.86 -4.20
CA ALA A 359 3.43 -13.56 -5.30
C ALA A 359 2.76 -12.77 -6.44
N ASN A 360 2.23 -11.57 -6.15
CA ASN A 360 1.54 -10.72 -7.13
C ASN A 360 2.32 -10.56 -8.43
N ALA A 361 3.63 -10.26 -8.37
CA ALA A 361 4.48 -10.09 -9.54
C ALA A 361 4.57 -11.37 -10.41
N CYS A 362 4.48 -12.55 -9.78
CA CYS A 362 4.39 -13.83 -10.52
C CYS A 362 3.08 -13.90 -11.31
N VAL A 363 1.95 -13.54 -10.69
CA VAL A 363 0.65 -13.54 -11.38
C VAL A 363 0.62 -12.54 -12.53
N GLU A 364 1.19 -11.35 -12.34
CA GLU A 364 1.35 -10.35 -13.40
C GLU A 364 2.17 -10.90 -14.59
N ALA A 365 3.31 -11.52 -14.28
CA ALA A 365 4.16 -12.13 -15.30
C ALA A 365 3.45 -13.27 -16.08
N LEU A 366 2.75 -14.15 -15.35
CA LEU A 366 1.95 -15.23 -15.95
C LEU A 366 0.83 -14.66 -16.84
N ASN A 367 0.19 -13.57 -16.46
CA ASN A 367 -0.80 -12.88 -17.26
C ASN A 367 -0.23 -12.32 -18.57
N GLN A 368 1.04 -11.98 -18.57
CA GLN A 368 1.76 -11.53 -19.76
C GLN A 368 2.35 -12.71 -20.58
N GLY A 369 2.05 -13.95 -20.17
CA GLY A 369 2.46 -15.16 -20.88
C GLY A 369 3.92 -15.57 -20.64
N LEU A 370 4.55 -15.12 -19.53
CA LEU A 370 5.87 -15.57 -19.15
C LEU A 370 5.79 -16.97 -18.49
N LEU A 371 6.90 -17.69 -18.53
CA LEU A 371 7.14 -18.79 -17.64
C LEU A 371 7.40 -18.27 -16.22
N ALA A 372 7.24 -19.12 -15.20
CA ALA A 372 7.63 -18.79 -13.84
C ALA A 372 8.52 -19.89 -13.27
N LEU A 373 9.67 -19.49 -12.73
CA LEU A 373 10.58 -20.33 -11.95
C LEU A 373 10.54 -19.82 -10.51
N LEU A 374 10.03 -20.64 -9.62
CA LEU A 374 9.76 -20.25 -8.23
C LEU A 374 10.46 -21.22 -7.27
N SER A 375 10.99 -20.68 -6.15
CA SER A 375 11.38 -21.51 -5.01
C SER A 375 10.16 -22.27 -4.46
N ASP A 376 10.42 -23.48 -3.95
CA ASP A 376 9.37 -24.29 -3.35
C ASP A 376 9.01 -23.77 -1.95
N VAL A 377 8.23 -22.70 -1.92
CA VAL A 377 7.67 -22.17 -0.69
C VAL A 377 6.22 -22.60 -0.58
N ASP A 378 5.92 -23.37 0.45
CA ASP A 378 4.61 -24.06 0.65
C ASP A 378 3.39 -23.17 0.42
N ILE A 379 3.48 -21.89 0.71
CA ILE A 379 2.37 -20.95 0.64
C ILE A 379 2.14 -20.47 -0.80
N ALA A 380 3.20 -20.11 -1.53
CA ALA A 380 3.08 -19.63 -2.91
C ALA A 380 2.56 -20.71 -3.87
N HIS A 381 3.02 -21.94 -3.70
CA HIS A 381 2.61 -23.08 -4.54
C HIS A 381 1.13 -23.44 -4.40
N ARG A 382 0.58 -23.34 -3.19
CA ARG A 382 -0.80 -23.77 -2.93
C ARG A 382 -1.81 -22.65 -3.26
N SER A 383 -1.47 -21.42 -3.04
CA SER A 383 -2.32 -20.26 -3.45
C SER A 383 -2.49 -20.17 -4.96
N ASN A 384 -1.50 -20.66 -5.72
CA ASN A 384 -1.50 -20.64 -7.17
C ASN A 384 -1.93 -21.97 -7.82
N ARG A 385 -2.49 -22.95 -7.08
CA ARG A 385 -2.85 -24.26 -7.65
C ARG A 385 -3.86 -24.22 -8.78
N ARG A 386 -4.77 -23.29 -8.82
CA ARG A 386 -5.66 -23.08 -9.98
C ARG A 386 -4.91 -22.59 -11.21
N TRP A 387 -3.71 -22.04 -11.03
CA TRP A 387 -2.79 -21.55 -12.07
C TRP A 387 -1.78 -22.63 -12.50
N ASN A 388 -1.58 -23.66 -11.67
CA ASN A 388 -0.58 -24.73 -11.86
C ASN A 388 -0.91 -25.74 -12.99
N SER A 389 -2.04 -25.63 -13.69
CA SER A 389 -2.23 -26.42 -14.91
C SER A 389 -1.24 -26.02 -16.03
N VAL A 390 -0.69 -24.79 -15.96
CA VAL A 390 0.29 -24.27 -16.90
C VAL A 390 1.72 -24.64 -16.49
N SER A 391 2.02 -24.70 -15.19
CA SER A 391 3.38 -24.94 -14.68
C SER A 391 3.75 -26.43 -14.60
N ARG A 392 2.78 -27.36 -14.63
CA ARG A 392 3.05 -28.81 -14.54
C ARG A 392 3.80 -29.39 -15.75
N ASN A 393 3.94 -28.63 -16.82
CA ASN A 393 4.73 -29.06 -17.99
C ASN A 393 6.20 -28.58 -17.93
N CYS A 394 6.58 -27.82 -16.93
CA CYS A 394 7.98 -27.50 -16.67
C CYS A 394 8.58 -28.53 -15.67
N ARG A 395 8.72 -29.78 -16.11
CA ARG A 395 9.77 -30.65 -15.61
C ARG A 395 10.99 -30.33 -16.49
N TRP A 396 12.02 -29.79 -15.84
CA TRP A 396 13.34 -29.52 -16.42
C TRP A 396 13.47 -28.22 -17.24
N CYS A 397 13.97 -27.18 -16.58
CA CYS A 397 15.15 -26.50 -17.10
C CYS A 397 16.34 -26.87 -16.23
#